data_8d6799ca59c868113505a7f5f42cdbfa
#
_entry.id   8d6799ca59c868113505a7f5f42cdbfa
#
_cell.length_a   1.000
_cell.length_b   1.000
_cell.length_c   1.000
_cell.angle_alpha   90.00
_cell.angle_beta   90.00
_cell.angle_gamma   90.00
#
_symmetry.space_group_name_H-M   'P 1'
#
loop_
_entity.id
_entity.type
_entity.pdbx_description
1 polymer ?
#
loop_
_entity_poly.entity_id
_entity_poly.type
_entity_poly.pdbx_seq_one_letter_code
_entity_poly.pdbx_strand_id
1 'polypeptide(L)'
;QLLGQPNAVNAYIECCQRYVGKQKTALIWEGKNGESEQWSFEQLDVASAQLANYFKSIGIQVGDCIAGLLPRTPELLITILATWRIGAIYQPLFTAFESKAIEHRVLTANTKLIVTNAEQRPKLNHVEVKHILTVNAGTNLASNEADFWQEAKQQSDQCEAVLRSFDDDFLMMFTSGTTGLARSVPVPLKAVLAFKGYMQHAVDLREDDSFWNLADPGWAYGLYYGITGPLSLGHSIIMDERTFSVDHAVEVIKKYRVSNLTGSPTAFRMFFGFKEKFDPSIKTHLRAVSSAGEPLTPEVIHWFNNDLNVNIYDQYGQTEMGMVIANHHALDHEKKVGSAGFANPGHRFAVLDANYQEVKYGEIG
;
A
#
# COMPACT_ATOMS: atom_id res chain seq x y z
N GLN A 1 -11.40 -7.83 14.26
CA GLN A 1 -10.74 -9.14 14.42
C GLN A 1 -10.35 -9.68 13.05
N LEU A 2 -9.21 -10.38 12.96
CA LEU A 2 -8.88 -11.19 11.79
C LEU A 2 -9.74 -12.45 11.78
N LEU A 3 -10.05 -12.95 10.57
CA LEU A 3 -10.70 -14.25 10.44
C LEU A 3 -9.67 -15.36 10.66
N GLY A 4 -9.91 -16.17 11.66
CA GLY A 4 -9.08 -17.33 11.98
C GLY A 4 -8.46 -17.30 13.37
N GLN A 5 -7.79 -18.37 13.69
CA GLN A 5 -6.95 -18.52 14.89
C GLN A 5 -5.55 -17.96 14.62
N PRO A 6 -4.72 -17.68 15.64
CA PRO A 6 -3.36 -17.17 15.43
C PRO A 6 -2.48 -17.98 14.45
N ASN A 7 -2.80 -19.25 14.25
CA ASN A 7 -2.11 -20.15 13.32
C ASN A 7 -2.91 -20.49 12.05
N ALA A 8 -3.96 -19.74 11.74
CA ALA A 8 -4.84 -20.00 10.60
C ALA A 8 -5.34 -18.70 9.96
N VAL A 9 -4.43 -17.87 9.47
CA VAL A 9 -4.70 -16.58 8.85
C VAL A 9 -4.10 -16.48 7.45
N ASN A 10 -4.65 -15.58 6.63
CA ASN A 10 -4.11 -15.28 5.31
C ASN A 10 -4.50 -13.85 4.91
N ALA A 11 -3.54 -13.06 4.40
CA ALA A 11 -3.79 -11.67 4.03
C ALA A 11 -4.77 -11.52 2.86
N TYR A 12 -4.79 -12.46 1.89
CA TYR A 12 -5.79 -12.47 0.84
C TYR A 12 -7.21 -12.68 1.41
N ILE A 13 -7.39 -13.58 2.40
CA ILE A 13 -8.68 -13.77 3.07
C ILE A 13 -9.15 -12.46 3.69
N GLU A 14 -8.26 -11.77 4.40
CA GLU A 14 -8.58 -10.51 5.09
C GLU A 14 -8.88 -9.36 4.13
N CYS A 15 -8.18 -9.29 2.99
CA CYS A 15 -8.25 -8.16 2.06
C CYS A 15 -9.16 -8.38 0.85
N CYS A 16 -9.62 -9.62 0.60
CA CYS A 16 -10.44 -9.94 -0.55
C CYS A 16 -11.55 -10.95 -0.24
N GLN A 17 -11.23 -12.18 0.11
CA GLN A 17 -12.19 -13.29 0.17
C GLN A 17 -13.40 -13.01 1.08
N ARG A 18 -13.17 -12.38 2.23
CA ARG A 18 -14.26 -12.08 3.20
C ARG A 18 -15.31 -11.09 2.68
N TYR A 19 -15.04 -10.44 1.55
CA TYR A 19 -15.93 -9.47 0.91
C TYR A 19 -16.54 -9.97 -0.40
N VAL A 20 -16.15 -11.14 -0.87
CA VAL A 20 -16.77 -11.83 -2.00
C VAL A 20 -18.24 -12.13 -1.69
N GLY A 21 -19.13 -11.90 -2.66
CA GLY A 21 -20.57 -12.03 -2.50
C GLY A 21 -21.26 -10.80 -1.92
N LYS A 22 -20.52 -9.74 -1.56
CA LYS A 22 -21.11 -8.50 -1.01
C LYS A 22 -21.39 -7.42 -2.06
N GLN A 23 -21.09 -7.69 -3.32
CA GLN A 23 -21.29 -6.77 -4.46
C GLN A 23 -20.62 -5.41 -4.25
N LYS A 24 -19.44 -5.41 -3.64
CA LYS A 24 -18.64 -4.19 -3.38
C LYS A 24 -17.55 -4.01 -4.42
N THR A 25 -17.31 -2.77 -4.83
CA THR A 25 -16.10 -2.38 -5.56
C THR A 25 -14.90 -2.47 -4.63
N ALA A 26 -13.81 -3.07 -5.09
CA ALA A 26 -12.54 -3.16 -4.38
C ALA A 26 -11.50 -2.17 -4.93
N LEU A 27 -11.48 -1.97 -6.25
CA LEU A 27 -10.52 -1.10 -6.93
C LEU A 27 -11.25 -0.19 -7.91
N ILE A 28 -10.89 1.08 -7.88
CA ILE A 28 -11.16 2.07 -8.92
C ILE A 28 -9.81 2.43 -9.53
N TRP A 29 -9.66 2.23 -10.83
CA TRP A 29 -8.40 2.47 -11.54
C TRP A 29 -8.54 3.54 -12.60
N GLU A 30 -7.57 4.47 -12.64
CA GLU A 30 -7.38 5.47 -13.69
C GLU A 30 -6.09 5.16 -14.43
N GLY A 31 -6.19 4.81 -15.70
CA GLY A 31 -5.06 4.54 -16.59
C GLY A 31 -4.39 5.82 -17.10
N LYS A 32 -3.14 5.67 -17.51
CA LYS A 32 -2.33 6.81 -18.00
C LYS A 32 -2.82 7.45 -19.28
N ASN A 33 -3.62 6.75 -20.08
CA ASN A 33 -4.16 7.25 -21.35
C ASN A 33 -5.66 7.62 -21.25
N GLY A 34 -6.21 7.71 -20.03
CA GLY A 34 -7.60 8.07 -19.79
C GLY A 34 -8.56 6.89 -19.67
N GLU A 35 -8.05 5.68 -19.59
CA GLU A 35 -8.85 4.50 -19.25
C GLU A 35 -9.36 4.63 -17.82
N SER A 36 -10.55 4.07 -17.54
CA SER A 36 -11.10 4.02 -16.19
C SER A 36 -11.84 2.70 -16.00
N GLU A 37 -11.47 1.96 -14.96
CA GLU A 37 -12.06 0.65 -14.65
C GLU A 37 -12.45 0.57 -13.17
N GLN A 38 -13.46 -0.27 -12.90
CA GLN A 38 -13.80 -0.68 -11.54
C GLN A 38 -13.76 -2.19 -11.45
N TRP A 39 -13.12 -2.69 -10.40
CA TRP A 39 -13.00 -4.10 -10.11
C TRP A 39 -13.71 -4.43 -8.80
N SER A 40 -14.63 -5.38 -8.83
CA SER A 40 -15.26 -5.89 -7.62
C SER A 40 -14.34 -6.86 -6.88
N PHE A 41 -14.66 -7.16 -5.62
CA PHE A 41 -13.96 -8.21 -4.87
C PHE A 41 -14.08 -9.57 -5.55
N GLU A 42 -15.21 -9.87 -6.19
CA GLU A 42 -15.43 -11.10 -6.96
C GLU A 42 -14.50 -11.20 -8.17
N GLN A 43 -14.34 -10.10 -8.92
CA GLN A 43 -13.44 -10.08 -10.08
C GLN A 43 -11.97 -10.25 -9.67
N LEU A 44 -11.57 -9.60 -8.57
CA LEU A 44 -10.23 -9.76 -8.01
C LEU A 44 -10.00 -11.17 -7.44
N ASP A 45 -11.03 -11.78 -6.85
CA ASP A 45 -10.99 -13.16 -6.38
C ASP A 45 -10.68 -14.13 -7.53
N VAL A 46 -11.44 -14.05 -8.62
CA VAL A 46 -11.24 -14.88 -9.82
C VAL A 46 -9.84 -14.66 -10.42
N ALA A 47 -9.47 -13.41 -10.68
CA ALA A 47 -8.18 -13.10 -11.31
C ALA A 47 -6.99 -13.53 -10.45
N SER A 48 -7.09 -13.30 -9.12
CA SER A 48 -6.03 -13.74 -8.20
C SER A 48 -5.97 -15.26 -8.04
N ALA A 49 -7.10 -15.99 -8.17
CA ALA A 49 -7.10 -17.44 -8.17
C ALA A 49 -6.36 -18.01 -9.38
N GLN A 50 -6.67 -17.50 -10.56
CA GLN A 50 -6.01 -17.89 -11.80
C GLN A 50 -4.50 -17.65 -11.72
N LEU A 51 -4.08 -16.46 -11.31
CA LEU A 51 -2.67 -16.14 -11.17
C LEU A 51 -1.98 -16.97 -10.09
N ALA A 52 -2.63 -17.23 -8.96
CA ALA A 52 -2.13 -18.08 -7.88
C ALA A 52 -1.90 -19.52 -8.35
N ASN A 53 -2.79 -20.06 -9.18
CA ASN A 53 -2.62 -21.39 -9.78
C ASN A 53 -1.45 -21.43 -10.77
N TYR A 54 -1.25 -20.36 -11.55
CA TYR A 54 -0.04 -20.24 -12.38
C TYR A 54 1.23 -20.25 -11.51
N PHE A 55 1.28 -19.49 -10.43
CA PHE A 55 2.43 -19.49 -9.52
C PHE A 55 2.75 -20.89 -8.99
N LYS A 56 1.72 -21.64 -8.59
CA LYS A 56 1.89 -23.05 -8.18
C LYS A 56 2.43 -23.92 -9.30
N SER A 57 1.94 -23.76 -10.54
CA SER A 57 2.34 -24.56 -11.70
C SER A 57 3.82 -24.42 -12.07
N ILE A 58 4.42 -23.24 -11.83
CA ILE A 58 5.84 -22.95 -12.04
C ILE A 58 6.71 -23.27 -10.82
N GLY A 59 6.12 -23.86 -9.76
CA GLY A 59 6.81 -24.38 -8.59
C GLY A 59 7.09 -23.37 -7.49
N ILE A 60 6.34 -22.26 -7.42
CA ILE A 60 6.39 -21.34 -6.27
C ILE A 60 5.80 -22.03 -5.04
N GLN A 61 6.52 -21.95 -3.93
CA GLN A 61 6.16 -22.59 -2.65
C GLN A 61 5.72 -21.55 -1.62
N VAL A 62 5.09 -22.04 -0.55
CA VAL A 62 4.78 -21.25 0.64
C VAL A 62 6.04 -20.62 1.21
N GLY A 63 6.01 -19.31 1.47
CA GLY A 63 7.17 -18.55 1.99
C GLY A 63 8.17 -18.09 0.93
N ASP A 64 8.02 -18.51 -0.34
CA ASP A 64 8.82 -17.93 -1.42
C ASP A 64 8.49 -16.45 -1.63
N CYS A 65 9.48 -15.66 -2.06
CA CYS A 65 9.31 -14.25 -2.34
C CYS A 65 8.95 -14.02 -3.82
N ILE A 66 7.87 -13.26 -4.04
CA ILE A 66 7.42 -12.80 -5.36
C ILE A 66 7.48 -11.27 -5.38
N ALA A 67 8.16 -10.69 -6.35
CA ALA A 67 8.27 -9.24 -6.49
C ALA A 67 7.30 -8.69 -7.54
N GLY A 68 6.73 -7.52 -7.26
CA GLY A 68 5.97 -6.72 -8.24
C GLY A 68 6.75 -5.47 -8.62
N LEU A 69 7.21 -5.40 -9.88
CA LEU A 69 7.75 -4.20 -10.52
C LEU A 69 6.72 -3.66 -11.51
N LEU A 70 5.64 -3.14 -10.98
CA LEU A 70 4.46 -2.72 -11.73
C LEU A 70 4.04 -1.30 -11.31
N PRO A 71 3.54 -0.49 -12.24
CA PRO A 71 2.84 0.74 -11.89
C PRO A 71 1.52 0.43 -11.16
N ARG A 72 0.79 1.46 -10.77
CA ARG A 72 -0.50 1.35 -10.07
C ARG A 72 -1.61 0.89 -11.02
N THR A 73 -1.59 -0.39 -11.38
CA THR A 73 -2.54 -1.04 -12.28
C THR A 73 -3.30 -2.18 -11.59
N PRO A 74 -4.40 -2.68 -12.17
CA PRO A 74 -5.10 -3.84 -11.64
C PRO A 74 -4.20 -5.07 -11.47
N GLU A 75 -3.26 -5.29 -12.38
CA GLU A 75 -2.33 -6.42 -12.33
C GLU A 75 -1.41 -6.37 -11.10
N LEU A 76 -1.07 -5.16 -10.61
CA LEU A 76 -0.34 -5.01 -9.35
C LEU A 76 -1.14 -5.60 -8.19
N LEU A 77 -2.42 -5.21 -8.06
CA LEU A 77 -3.28 -5.68 -6.99
C LEU A 77 -3.56 -7.20 -7.11
N ILE A 78 -3.80 -7.68 -8.32
CA ILE A 78 -3.99 -9.11 -8.59
C ILE A 78 -2.73 -9.91 -8.18
N THR A 79 -1.53 -9.40 -8.50
CA THR A 79 -0.25 -10.00 -8.12
C THR A 79 -0.11 -10.08 -6.60
N ILE A 80 -0.42 -9.01 -5.89
CA ILE A 80 -0.38 -8.96 -4.42
C ILE A 80 -1.31 -10.02 -3.82
N LEU A 81 -2.56 -10.05 -4.26
CA LEU A 81 -3.58 -10.96 -3.75
C LEU A 81 -3.25 -12.44 -4.08
N ALA A 82 -2.78 -12.73 -5.29
CA ALA A 82 -2.36 -14.06 -5.71
C ALA A 82 -1.16 -14.57 -4.89
N THR A 83 -0.20 -13.69 -4.61
CA THR A 83 0.98 -14.00 -3.78
C THR A 83 0.54 -14.39 -2.37
N TRP A 84 -0.30 -13.57 -1.73
CA TRP A 84 -0.80 -13.86 -0.39
C TRP A 84 -1.67 -15.11 -0.35
N ARG A 85 -2.47 -15.36 -1.41
CA ARG A 85 -3.37 -16.50 -1.50
C ARG A 85 -2.63 -17.84 -1.35
N ILE A 86 -1.47 -17.99 -1.99
CA ILE A 86 -0.64 -19.20 -1.89
C ILE A 86 0.29 -19.23 -0.67
N GLY A 87 0.21 -18.24 0.22
CA GLY A 87 1.09 -18.11 1.38
C GLY A 87 2.52 -17.71 1.07
N ALA A 88 2.76 -17.12 -0.10
CA ALA A 88 4.04 -16.53 -0.50
C ALA A 88 4.18 -15.11 0.06
N ILE A 89 5.40 -14.57 0.00
CA ILE A 89 5.77 -13.24 0.52
C ILE A 89 5.81 -12.27 -0.65
N TYR A 90 5.03 -11.18 -0.57
CA TYR A 90 5.06 -10.13 -1.59
C TYR A 90 6.17 -9.12 -1.33
N GLN A 91 6.96 -8.81 -2.35
CA GLN A 91 8.01 -7.80 -2.35
C GLN A 91 7.65 -6.66 -3.31
N PRO A 92 7.38 -5.44 -2.83
CA PRO A 92 7.21 -4.30 -3.72
C PRO A 92 8.54 -3.84 -4.30
N LEU A 93 8.55 -3.53 -5.59
CA LEU A 93 9.65 -2.85 -6.28
C LEU A 93 9.09 -1.56 -6.88
N PHE A 94 9.62 -0.43 -6.42
CA PHE A 94 9.20 0.87 -6.93
C PHE A 94 9.67 1.05 -8.38
N THR A 95 8.76 1.46 -9.26
CA THR A 95 9.04 1.59 -10.70
C THR A 95 10.12 2.61 -11.04
N ALA A 96 10.43 3.55 -10.15
CA ALA A 96 11.54 4.49 -10.34
C ALA A 96 12.91 3.92 -9.93
N PHE A 97 12.99 2.69 -9.39
CA PHE A 97 14.29 2.08 -9.11
C PHE A 97 15.03 1.74 -10.41
N GLU A 98 16.34 1.97 -10.39
CA GLU A 98 17.27 1.54 -11.41
C GLU A 98 17.67 0.07 -11.22
N SER A 99 18.17 -0.57 -12.28
CA SER A 99 18.48 -2.01 -12.33
C SER A 99 19.33 -2.51 -11.16
N LYS A 100 20.37 -1.79 -10.75
CA LYS A 100 21.22 -2.17 -9.60
C LYS A 100 20.47 -2.19 -8.26
N ALA A 101 19.55 -1.24 -8.07
CA ALA A 101 18.74 -1.18 -6.87
C ALA A 101 17.70 -2.32 -6.83
N ILE A 102 17.18 -2.72 -7.99
CA ILE A 102 16.30 -3.88 -8.15
C ILE A 102 17.07 -5.17 -7.89
N GLU A 103 18.21 -5.36 -8.54
CA GLU A 103 19.09 -6.53 -8.39
C GLU A 103 19.44 -6.80 -6.92
N HIS A 104 19.92 -5.78 -6.22
CA HIS A 104 20.24 -5.90 -4.79
C HIS A 104 19.04 -6.41 -3.95
N ARG A 105 17.84 -5.90 -4.19
CA ARG A 105 16.63 -6.29 -3.46
C ARG A 105 16.18 -7.70 -3.80
N VAL A 106 16.25 -8.07 -5.06
CA VAL A 106 15.90 -9.40 -5.58
C VAL A 106 16.82 -10.46 -4.99
N LEU A 107 18.13 -10.21 -5.01
CA LEU A 107 19.12 -11.12 -4.44
C LEU A 107 18.96 -11.23 -2.91
N THR A 108 18.80 -10.10 -2.21
CA THR A 108 18.68 -10.09 -0.74
C THR A 108 17.41 -10.83 -0.28
N ALA A 109 16.30 -10.70 -1.00
CA ALA A 109 15.04 -11.38 -0.68
C ALA A 109 14.95 -12.81 -1.23
N ASN A 110 15.95 -13.28 -1.98
CA ASN A 110 15.91 -14.57 -2.68
C ASN A 110 14.65 -14.74 -3.54
N THR A 111 14.28 -13.67 -4.27
CA THR A 111 13.06 -13.59 -5.05
C THR A 111 13.02 -14.66 -6.15
N LYS A 112 11.91 -15.39 -6.26
CA LYS A 112 11.73 -16.49 -7.22
C LYS A 112 11.06 -16.07 -8.52
N LEU A 113 10.19 -15.07 -8.44
CA LEU A 113 9.41 -14.56 -9.56
C LEU A 113 9.35 -13.02 -9.48
N ILE A 114 9.54 -12.36 -10.60
CA ILE A 114 9.23 -10.94 -10.75
C ILE A 114 8.05 -10.79 -11.71
N VAL A 115 6.99 -10.12 -11.26
CA VAL A 115 5.89 -9.69 -12.12
C VAL A 115 6.15 -8.24 -12.53
N THR A 116 6.11 -7.97 -13.84
CA THR A 116 6.44 -6.66 -14.41
C THR A 116 5.53 -6.35 -15.60
N ASN A 117 5.73 -5.20 -16.24
CA ASN A 117 5.10 -4.85 -17.51
C ASN A 117 6.17 -4.59 -18.59
N ALA A 118 5.74 -4.47 -19.83
CA ALA A 118 6.64 -4.24 -20.97
C ALA A 118 7.53 -2.99 -20.80
N GLU A 119 7.02 -1.93 -20.16
CA GLU A 119 7.75 -0.68 -19.92
C GLU A 119 8.89 -0.85 -18.91
N GLN A 120 8.67 -1.61 -17.83
CA GLN A 120 9.67 -1.81 -16.78
C GLN A 120 10.61 -3.00 -17.07
N ARG A 121 10.20 -3.92 -17.96
CA ARG A 121 10.93 -5.15 -18.30
C ARG A 121 12.41 -4.94 -18.63
N PRO A 122 12.82 -3.89 -19.38
CA PRO A 122 14.24 -3.65 -19.70
C PRO A 122 15.15 -3.50 -18.47
N LYS A 123 14.63 -3.06 -17.33
CA LYS A 123 15.39 -2.93 -16.08
C LYS A 123 15.83 -4.27 -15.50
N LEU A 124 15.21 -5.37 -15.94
CA LEU A 124 15.49 -6.72 -15.48
C LEU A 124 16.51 -7.48 -16.35
N ASN A 125 17.08 -6.87 -17.40
CA ASN A 125 17.97 -7.56 -18.34
C ASN A 125 19.21 -8.20 -17.71
N HIS A 126 19.64 -7.68 -16.56
CA HIS A 126 20.83 -8.17 -15.82
C HIS A 126 20.47 -8.69 -14.43
N VAL A 127 19.20 -8.82 -14.12
CA VAL A 127 18.71 -9.31 -12.83
C VAL A 127 18.51 -10.81 -12.91
N GLU A 128 19.26 -11.55 -12.11
CA GLU A 128 19.11 -13.01 -12.02
C GLU A 128 17.87 -13.36 -11.21
N VAL A 129 16.89 -13.94 -11.87
CA VAL A 129 15.65 -14.45 -11.27
C VAL A 129 15.17 -15.66 -12.03
N LYS A 130 14.54 -16.59 -11.32
CA LYS A 130 14.11 -17.87 -11.91
C LYS A 130 12.97 -17.69 -12.92
N HIS A 131 12.02 -16.81 -12.64
CA HIS A 131 10.86 -16.55 -13.50
C HIS A 131 10.56 -15.06 -13.62
N ILE A 132 10.11 -14.64 -14.80
CA ILE A 132 9.59 -13.30 -15.07
C ILE A 132 8.20 -13.45 -15.71
N LEU A 133 7.23 -12.72 -15.19
CA LEU A 133 5.88 -12.67 -15.74
C LEU A 133 5.58 -11.23 -16.15
N THR A 134 5.36 -11.01 -17.44
CA THR A 134 5.26 -9.66 -18.01
C THR A 134 3.85 -9.38 -18.52
N VAL A 135 3.26 -8.29 -18.07
CA VAL A 135 2.00 -7.76 -18.60
C VAL A 135 2.28 -7.12 -19.96
N ASN A 136 1.52 -7.50 -20.98
CA ASN A 136 1.73 -7.09 -22.36
C ASN A 136 3.14 -7.42 -22.88
N ALA A 137 3.57 -8.65 -22.68
CA ALA A 137 4.92 -9.12 -22.94
C ALA A 137 5.37 -9.10 -24.41
N GLY A 138 4.42 -9.08 -25.34
CA GLY A 138 4.74 -9.22 -26.77
C GLY A 138 5.11 -10.67 -27.17
N THR A 139 5.78 -10.85 -28.32
CA THR A 139 6.02 -12.18 -28.89
C THR A 139 7.41 -12.75 -28.64
N ASN A 140 8.39 -11.92 -28.26
CA ASN A 140 9.79 -12.33 -28.07
C ASN A 140 10.11 -12.48 -26.58
N LEU A 141 9.67 -13.60 -25.99
CA LEU A 141 9.92 -13.91 -24.58
C LEU A 141 11.24 -14.66 -24.38
N ALA A 142 11.94 -14.35 -23.30
CA ALA A 142 13.09 -15.14 -22.86
C ALA A 142 12.59 -16.51 -22.34
N SER A 143 13.51 -17.48 -22.20
CA SER A 143 13.16 -18.85 -21.77
C SER A 143 12.58 -18.95 -20.38
N ASN A 144 12.83 -17.95 -19.52
CA ASN A 144 12.30 -17.84 -18.16
C ASN A 144 11.15 -16.82 -18.04
N GLU A 145 10.59 -16.36 -19.16
CA GLU A 145 9.58 -15.32 -19.23
C GLU A 145 8.27 -15.83 -19.82
N ALA A 146 7.14 -15.31 -19.32
CA ALA A 146 5.81 -15.62 -19.81
C ALA A 146 4.93 -14.35 -19.81
N ASP A 147 3.82 -14.38 -20.57
CA ASP A 147 2.82 -13.31 -20.56
C ASP A 147 1.81 -13.51 -19.45
N PHE A 148 1.57 -12.44 -18.67
CA PHE A 148 0.72 -12.43 -17.49
C PHE A 148 -0.71 -12.94 -17.77
N TRP A 149 -1.39 -12.33 -18.72
CA TRP A 149 -2.79 -12.66 -18.97
C TRP A 149 -2.97 -13.96 -19.77
N GLN A 150 -2.01 -14.28 -20.64
CA GLN A 150 -2.04 -15.54 -21.37
C GLN A 150 -1.95 -16.73 -20.41
N GLU A 151 -1.02 -16.67 -19.46
CA GLU A 151 -0.84 -17.75 -18.48
C GLU A 151 -1.95 -17.82 -17.44
N ALA A 152 -2.36 -16.66 -16.89
CA ALA A 152 -3.43 -16.63 -15.89
C ALA A 152 -4.75 -17.17 -16.42
N LYS A 153 -5.18 -16.77 -17.62
CA LYS A 153 -6.46 -17.17 -18.22
C LYS A 153 -6.57 -18.68 -18.56
N GLN A 154 -5.46 -19.38 -18.59
CA GLN A 154 -5.44 -20.85 -18.80
C GLN A 154 -5.67 -21.62 -17.50
N GLN A 155 -5.61 -20.96 -16.35
CA GLN A 155 -5.72 -21.59 -15.04
C GLN A 155 -7.17 -21.59 -14.53
N SER A 156 -7.43 -22.49 -13.56
CA SER A 156 -8.69 -22.52 -12.82
C SER A 156 -8.92 -21.20 -12.06
N ASP A 157 -10.17 -20.75 -12.02
CA ASP A 157 -10.65 -19.65 -11.20
C ASP A 157 -10.88 -20.03 -9.73
N GLN A 158 -10.59 -21.28 -9.37
CA GLN A 158 -10.68 -21.79 -8.01
C GLN A 158 -9.28 -22.06 -7.46
N CYS A 159 -8.95 -21.44 -6.34
CA CYS A 159 -7.69 -21.66 -5.63
C CYS A 159 -7.90 -21.42 -4.13
N GLU A 160 -7.77 -22.45 -3.33
CA GLU A 160 -7.86 -22.30 -1.87
C GLU A 160 -6.71 -21.48 -1.31
N ALA A 161 -7.01 -20.65 -0.31
CA ALA A 161 -6.00 -19.87 0.40
C ALA A 161 -5.20 -20.75 1.36
N VAL A 162 -3.88 -20.56 1.36
CA VAL A 162 -2.98 -21.27 2.28
C VAL A 162 -2.95 -20.55 3.63
N LEU A 163 -3.40 -21.20 4.67
CA LEU A 163 -3.39 -20.63 6.02
C LEU A 163 -1.97 -20.62 6.61
N ARG A 164 -1.65 -19.54 7.31
CA ARG A 164 -0.33 -19.26 7.87
C ARG A 164 -0.45 -18.86 9.35
N SER A 165 0.68 -18.79 10.05
CA SER A 165 0.77 -18.23 11.40
C SER A 165 0.75 -16.70 11.39
N PHE A 166 0.34 -16.08 12.50
CA PHE A 166 0.47 -14.63 12.74
C PHE A 166 1.92 -14.13 12.61
N ASP A 167 2.89 -14.96 12.96
CA ASP A 167 4.31 -14.60 12.94
C ASP A 167 4.97 -14.88 11.58
N ASP A 168 4.27 -15.52 10.64
CA ASP A 168 4.78 -15.72 9.29
C ASP A 168 4.77 -14.41 8.48
N ASP A 169 5.84 -14.20 7.73
CA ASP A 169 5.95 -13.04 6.87
C ASP A 169 5.02 -13.12 5.66
N PHE A 170 4.41 -11.99 5.29
CA PHE A 170 3.60 -11.84 4.08
C PHE A 170 4.07 -10.71 3.16
N LEU A 171 4.92 -9.80 3.69
CA LEU A 171 5.59 -8.76 2.93
C LEU A 171 7.09 -8.77 3.20
N MET A 172 7.88 -8.44 2.17
CA MET A 172 9.30 -8.18 2.26
C MET A 172 9.58 -6.76 1.81
N MET A 173 9.63 -5.84 2.78
CA MET A 173 9.91 -4.42 2.51
C MET A 173 11.41 -4.15 2.50
N PHE A 174 11.79 -2.96 2.03
CA PHE A 174 13.15 -2.49 2.06
C PHE A 174 13.22 -1.03 2.50
N THR A 175 14.16 -0.72 3.38
CA THR A 175 14.45 0.66 3.81
C THR A 175 15.82 1.11 3.35
N SER A 176 16.04 2.42 3.24
CA SER A 176 17.36 3.00 3.01
C SER A 176 18.23 2.74 4.24
N GLY A 177 19.18 1.81 4.12
CA GLY A 177 20.13 1.54 5.20
C GLY A 177 21.06 2.74 5.45
N THR A 178 21.47 2.93 6.69
CA THR A 178 22.46 3.94 7.10
C THR A 178 23.84 3.74 6.43
N THR A 179 24.07 2.56 5.86
CA THR A 179 25.31 2.15 5.18
C THR A 179 25.25 2.25 3.65
N GLY A 180 24.18 2.84 3.09
CA GLY A 180 24.00 3.04 1.65
C GLY A 180 23.27 1.94 0.89
N LEU A 181 23.28 0.68 1.36
CA LEU A 181 22.50 -0.41 0.77
C LEU A 181 21.17 -0.59 1.51
N ALA A 182 20.10 -0.85 0.74
CA ALA A 182 18.80 -1.09 1.31
C ALA A 182 18.78 -2.38 2.15
N ARG A 183 18.12 -2.33 3.32
CA ARG A 183 17.95 -3.47 4.22
C ARG A 183 16.55 -4.05 4.08
N SER A 184 16.45 -5.37 4.10
CA SER A 184 15.16 -6.07 4.11
C SER A 184 14.47 -5.93 5.47
N VAL A 185 13.16 -5.74 5.41
CA VAL A 185 12.26 -5.66 6.57
C VAL A 185 11.11 -6.65 6.33
N PRO A 186 11.20 -7.85 6.89
CA PRO A 186 10.09 -8.78 6.85
C PRO A 186 8.92 -8.27 7.70
N VAL A 187 7.70 -8.43 7.21
CA VAL A 187 6.48 -7.96 7.87
C VAL A 187 5.57 -9.15 8.13
N PRO A 188 5.29 -9.47 9.42
CA PRO A 188 4.46 -10.60 9.77
C PRO A 188 2.97 -10.32 9.58
N LEU A 189 2.18 -11.37 9.34
CA LEU A 189 0.73 -11.30 9.13
C LEU A 189 -0.03 -10.59 10.26
N LYS A 190 0.44 -10.66 11.49
CA LYS A 190 -0.17 -9.92 12.62
C LYS A 190 -0.17 -8.40 12.43
N ALA A 191 0.71 -7.86 11.59
CA ALA A 191 0.75 -6.42 11.28
C ALA A 191 -0.55 -5.91 10.65
N VAL A 192 -1.32 -6.78 9.98
CA VAL A 192 -2.63 -6.43 9.43
C VAL A 192 -3.57 -5.89 10.51
N LEU A 193 -3.48 -6.39 11.76
CA LEU A 193 -4.26 -5.86 12.88
C LEU A 193 -3.91 -4.40 13.18
N ALA A 194 -2.62 -4.06 13.18
CA ALA A 194 -2.16 -2.70 13.40
C ALA A 194 -2.57 -1.78 12.24
N PHE A 195 -2.50 -2.27 11.01
CA PHE A 195 -2.97 -1.51 9.84
C PHE A 195 -4.47 -1.20 9.91
N LYS A 196 -5.30 -2.17 10.30
CA LYS A 196 -6.74 -1.95 10.55
C LYS A 196 -6.98 -0.92 11.64
N GLY A 197 -6.29 -1.04 12.77
CA GLY A 197 -6.40 -0.10 13.89
C GLY A 197 -6.04 1.33 13.50
N TYR A 198 -4.96 1.51 12.74
CA TYR A 198 -4.57 2.81 12.20
C TYR A 198 -5.64 3.39 11.27
N MET A 199 -6.16 2.60 10.31
CA MET A 199 -7.22 3.07 9.40
C MET A 199 -8.49 3.47 10.16
N GLN A 200 -8.86 2.74 11.20
CA GLN A 200 -10.07 3.01 11.97
C GLN A 200 -9.94 4.21 12.91
N HIS A 201 -8.78 4.43 13.52
CA HIS A 201 -8.64 5.45 14.56
C HIS A 201 -7.88 6.70 14.09
N ALA A 202 -6.75 6.53 13.44
CA ALA A 202 -5.93 7.65 12.98
C ALA A 202 -6.50 8.29 11.72
N VAL A 203 -6.83 7.48 10.71
CA VAL A 203 -7.42 7.91 9.43
C VAL A 203 -8.93 8.15 9.55
N ASP A 204 -9.62 7.51 10.50
CA ASP A 204 -11.08 7.54 10.64
C ASP A 204 -11.77 7.12 9.33
N LEU A 205 -11.32 6.00 8.75
CA LEU A 205 -11.92 5.49 7.53
C LEU A 205 -13.31 4.92 7.81
N ARG A 206 -14.34 5.57 7.26
CA ARG A 206 -15.77 5.26 7.46
C ARG A 206 -16.33 4.52 6.26
N GLU A 207 -17.42 3.77 6.46
CA GLU A 207 -18.01 2.93 5.42
C GLU A 207 -18.46 3.69 4.18
N ASP A 208 -18.85 4.95 4.34
CA ASP A 208 -19.32 5.85 3.28
C ASP A 208 -18.21 6.71 2.66
N ASP A 209 -16.96 6.57 3.10
CA ASP A 209 -15.85 7.31 2.53
C ASP A 209 -15.47 6.85 1.11
N SER A 210 -15.18 7.80 0.26
CA SER A 210 -14.35 7.62 -0.93
C SER A 210 -12.90 7.87 -0.52
N PHE A 211 -12.11 6.80 -0.46
CA PHE A 211 -10.76 6.83 0.10
C PHE A 211 -9.68 6.82 -1.00
N TRP A 212 -8.71 7.70 -0.86
CA TRP A 212 -7.53 7.71 -1.72
C TRP A 212 -6.24 7.94 -0.94
N ASN A 213 -5.23 7.11 -1.21
CA ASN A 213 -3.88 7.30 -0.73
C ASN A 213 -2.98 7.69 -1.91
N LEU A 214 -2.32 8.86 -1.81
CA LEU A 214 -1.42 9.38 -2.85
C LEU A 214 -0.07 8.66 -2.91
N ALA A 215 0.30 7.93 -1.84
CA ALA A 215 1.59 7.26 -1.76
C ALA A 215 1.66 6.05 -2.70
N ASP A 216 2.83 5.87 -3.31
CA ASP A 216 3.07 4.72 -4.19
C ASP A 216 3.19 3.42 -3.38
N PRO A 217 2.52 2.32 -3.81
CA PRO A 217 2.59 1.03 -3.13
C PRO A 217 3.95 0.32 -3.25
N GLY A 218 4.91 0.86 -3.98
CA GLY A 218 6.31 0.49 -3.89
C GLY A 218 6.97 0.86 -2.54
N TRP A 219 6.29 1.69 -1.72
CA TRP A 219 6.69 2.10 -0.38
C TRP A 219 5.71 1.63 0.68
N ALA A 220 6.19 1.55 1.93
CA ALA A 220 5.40 1.05 3.06
C ALA A 220 4.08 1.80 3.24
N TYR A 221 4.08 3.13 3.20
CA TYR A 221 2.86 3.92 3.43
C TYR A 221 1.79 3.65 2.37
N GLY A 222 2.19 3.50 1.10
CA GLY A 222 1.26 3.14 0.02
C GLY A 222 0.76 1.70 0.11
N LEU A 223 1.64 0.74 0.40
CA LEU A 223 1.27 -0.67 0.46
C LEU A 223 0.46 -1.02 1.73
N TYR A 224 0.90 -0.52 2.90
CA TYR A 224 0.22 -0.80 4.18
C TYR A 224 -1.13 -0.10 4.27
N TYR A 225 -1.19 1.19 3.88
CA TYR A 225 -2.34 2.06 4.14
C TYR A 225 -3.05 2.57 2.88
N GLY A 226 -2.51 2.29 1.70
CA GLY A 226 -3.19 2.51 0.44
C GLY A 226 -3.83 1.25 -0.14
N ILE A 227 -3.34 0.06 0.26
CA ILE A 227 -3.83 -1.24 -0.22
C ILE A 227 -4.31 -2.11 0.95
N THR A 228 -3.40 -2.59 1.80
CA THR A 228 -3.69 -3.63 2.80
C THR A 228 -4.72 -3.16 3.83
N GLY A 229 -4.52 -2.00 4.41
CA GLY A 229 -5.40 -1.43 5.45
C GLY A 229 -6.84 -1.25 4.98
N PRO A 230 -7.11 -0.45 3.94
CA PRO A 230 -8.48 -0.22 3.47
C PRO A 230 -9.16 -1.48 2.95
N LEU A 231 -8.47 -2.32 2.17
CA LEU A 231 -9.06 -3.59 1.68
C LEU A 231 -9.40 -4.53 2.84
N SER A 232 -8.58 -4.57 3.90
CA SER A 232 -8.86 -5.39 5.08
C SER A 232 -10.11 -4.94 5.86
N LEU A 233 -10.59 -3.74 5.61
CA LEU A 233 -11.85 -3.19 6.12
C LEU A 233 -12.99 -3.28 5.10
N GLY A 234 -12.74 -3.77 3.88
CA GLY A 234 -13.72 -3.90 2.80
C GLY A 234 -14.05 -2.59 2.11
N HIS A 235 -13.12 -1.64 2.14
CA HIS A 235 -13.20 -0.39 1.39
C HIS A 235 -12.62 -0.54 0.01
N SER A 236 -13.17 0.21 -0.95
CA SER A 236 -12.53 0.40 -2.25
C SER A 236 -11.29 1.28 -2.12
N ILE A 237 -10.31 1.02 -2.98
CA ILE A 237 -9.12 1.85 -3.13
C ILE A 237 -9.13 2.52 -4.51
N ILE A 238 -8.51 3.69 -4.62
CA ILE A 238 -8.29 4.37 -5.89
C ILE A 238 -6.81 4.23 -6.26
N MET A 239 -6.54 3.77 -7.48
CA MET A 239 -5.21 3.73 -8.08
C MET A 239 -5.19 4.62 -9.32
N ASP A 240 -4.36 5.64 -9.34
CA ASP A 240 -4.10 6.48 -10.49
C ASP A 240 -2.71 6.14 -11.06
N GLU A 241 -2.66 5.55 -12.25
CA GLU A 241 -1.41 5.15 -12.91
C GLU A 241 -0.58 6.34 -13.37
N ARG A 242 -1.20 7.49 -13.56
CA ARG A 242 -0.53 8.68 -14.05
C ARG A 242 0.55 9.16 -13.08
N THR A 243 1.58 9.79 -13.61
CA THR A 243 2.55 10.49 -12.78
C THR A 243 1.85 11.55 -11.95
N PHE A 244 2.19 11.63 -10.66
CA PHE A 244 1.58 12.59 -9.76
C PHE A 244 1.75 14.03 -10.28
N SER A 245 0.63 14.72 -10.39
CA SER A 245 0.55 16.17 -10.58
C SER A 245 -0.64 16.71 -9.80
N VAL A 246 -0.60 18.00 -9.47
CA VAL A 246 -1.71 18.65 -8.75
C VAL A 246 -2.99 18.61 -9.61
N ASP A 247 -2.88 18.78 -10.93
CA ASP A 247 -4.03 18.74 -11.84
C ASP A 247 -4.71 17.38 -11.83
N HIS A 248 -3.94 16.29 -11.99
CA HIS A 248 -4.48 14.93 -11.92
C HIS A 248 -5.10 14.64 -10.55
N ALA A 249 -4.43 15.06 -9.48
CA ALA A 249 -4.95 14.85 -8.13
C ALA A 249 -6.28 15.58 -7.90
N VAL A 250 -6.40 16.83 -8.33
CA VAL A 250 -7.65 17.60 -8.24
C VAL A 250 -8.75 16.95 -9.09
N GLU A 251 -8.42 16.48 -10.28
CA GLU A 251 -9.36 15.74 -11.14
C GLU A 251 -9.91 14.49 -10.45
N VAL A 252 -9.04 13.64 -9.90
CA VAL A 252 -9.44 12.42 -9.17
C VAL A 252 -10.28 12.76 -7.94
N ILE A 253 -9.86 13.74 -7.14
CA ILE A 253 -10.60 14.19 -5.95
C ILE A 253 -12.03 14.59 -6.33
N LYS A 254 -12.20 15.35 -7.41
CA LYS A 254 -13.51 15.78 -7.88
C LYS A 254 -14.33 14.63 -8.48
N LYS A 255 -13.71 13.86 -9.39
CA LYS A 255 -14.38 12.76 -10.11
C LYS A 255 -14.96 11.73 -9.16
N TYR A 256 -14.20 11.32 -8.16
CA TYR A 256 -14.59 10.30 -7.20
C TYR A 256 -15.11 10.85 -5.87
N ARG A 257 -15.23 12.17 -5.75
CA ARG A 257 -15.70 12.87 -4.54
C ARG A 257 -14.93 12.36 -3.31
N VAL A 258 -13.60 12.30 -3.42
CA VAL A 258 -12.73 11.79 -2.35
C VAL A 258 -13.04 12.52 -1.04
N SER A 259 -13.45 11.78 -0.02
CA SER A 259 -13.80 12.30 1.29
C SER A 259 -12.71 12.09 2.34
N ASN A 260 -11.88 11.09 2.14
CA ASN A 260 -10.77 10.75 3.04
C ASN A 260 -9.48 10.57 2.20
N LEU A 261 -8.52 11.45 2.41
CA LEU A 261 -7.29 11.55 1.62
C LEU A 261 -6.06 11.34 2.49
N THR A 262 -5.15 10.49 2.06
CA THR A 262 -3.86 10.32 2.74
C THR A 262 -2.69 10.56 1.78
N GLY A 263 -1.58 11.08 2.30
CA GLY A 263 -0.42 11.36 1.47
C GLY A 263 0.80 11.84 2.25
N SER A 264 1.84 12.22 1.52
CA SER A 264 3.05 12.79 2.11
C SER A 264 2.95 14.31 2.26
N PRO A 265 3.67 14.92 3.20
CA PRO A 265 3.80 16.37 3.29
C PRO A 265 4.25 17.02 1.99
N THR A 266 5.12 16.35 1.23
CA THR A 266 5.58 16.82 -0.08
C THR A 266 4.42 17.00 -1.06
N ALA A 267 3.48 16.05 -1.16
CA ALA A 267 2.28 16.17 -2.00
C ALA A 267 1.40 17.34 -1.54
N PHE A 268 1.21 17.50 -0.23
CA PHE A 268 0.39 18.58 0.33
C PHE A 268 1.04 19.97 0.21
N ARG A 269 2.38 20.06 0.26
CA ARG A 269 3.09 21.31 -0.10
C ARG A 269 2.89 21.67 -1.58
N MET A 270 2.88 20.69 -2.48
CA MET A 270 2.55 20.94 -3.89
C MET A 270 1.10 21.41 -4.05
N PHE A 271 0.15 20.84 -3.33
CA PHE A 271 -1.24 21.32 -3.30
C PHE A 271 -1.31 22.78 -2.85
N PHE A 272 -0.65 23.13 -1.75
CA PHE A 272 -0.58 24.50 -1.25
C PHE A 272 0.05 25.48 -2.26
N GLY A 273 1.07 25.06 -2.99
CA GLY A 273 1.71 25.83 -4.05
C GLY A 273 0.80 26.15 -5.25
N PHE A 274 -0.27 25.36 -5.43
CA PHE A 274 -1.28 25.51 -6.49
C PHE A 274 -2.69 25.61 -5.91
N LYS A 275 -2.84 26.28 -4.77
CA LYS A 275 -4.07 26.36 -4.00
C LYS A 275 -5.28 26.93 -4.78
N GLU A 276 -5.02 27.73 -5.80
CA GLU A 276 -6.04 28.29 -6.69
C GLU A 276 -6.78 27.23 -7.52
N LYS A 277 -6.22 26.01 -7.66
CA LYS A 277 -6.86 24.88 -8.33
C LYS A 277 -7.89 24.16 -7.44
N PHE A 278 -7.85 24.41 -6.13
CA PHE A 278 -8.77 23.82 -5.16
C PHE A 278 -10.00 24.70 -4.99
N ASP A 279 -10.96 24.52 -5.88
CA ASP A 279 -12.21 25.28 -5.84
C ASP A 279 -13.15 24.83 -4.69
N PRO A 280 -14.19 25.63 -4.38
CA PRO A 280 -15.10 25.35 -3.29
C PRO A 280 -15.84 23.99 -3.37
N SER A 281 -15.92 23.36 -4.55
CA SER A 281 -16.61 22.07 -4.68
C SER A 281 -15.89 20.94 -3.91
N ILE A 282 -14.57 21.03 -3.78
CA ILE A 282 -13.76 20.06 -3.02
C ILE A 282 -14.11 20.11 -1.53
N LYS A 283 -14.38 21.30 -0.99
CA LYS A 283 -14.76 21.50 0.42
C LYS A 283 -16.05 20.77 0.81
N THR A 284 -16.91 20.46 -0.16
CA THR A 284 -18.23 19.87 0.13
C THR A 284 -18.17 18.39 0.43
N HIS A 285 -17.06 17.71 0.11
CA HIS A 285 -16.95 16.27 0.28
C HIS A 285 -15.67 15.82 0.97
N LEU A 286 -14.55 16.58 0.85
CA LEU A 286 -13.32 16.23 1.56
C LEU A 286 -13.50 16.43 3.08
N ARG A 287 -13.40 15.34 3.85
CA ARG A 287 -13.72 15.30 5.29
C ARG A 287 -12.49 15.18 6.19
N ALA A 288 -11.53 14.35 5.78
CA ALA A 288 -10.36 14.04 6.57
C ALA A 288 -9.12 13.94 5.69
N VAL A 289 -8.01 14.51 6.15
CA VAL A 289 -6.73 14.42 5.46
C VAL A 289 -5.66 13.99 6.46
N SER A 290 -4.90 12.95 6.10
CA SER A 290 -3.80 12.41 6.93
C SER A 290 -2.46 12.54 6.20
N SER A 291 -1.45 12.99 6.91
CA SER A 291 -0.11 13.22 6.38
C SER A 291 0.92 12.40 7.16
N ALA A 292 1.85 11.74 6.47
CA ALA A 292 2.92 10.98 7.10
C ALA A 292 4.18 10.91 6.24
N GLY A 293 5.31 10.62 6.89
CA GLY A 293 6.61 10.40 6.25
C GLY A 293 7.63 11.50 6.47
N GLU A 294 7.18 12.74 6.64
CA GLU A 294 7.97 13.92 6.96
C GLU A 294 7.15 14.84 7.89
N PRO A 295 7.75 15.82 8.58
CA PRO A 295 6.98 16.82 9.31
C PRO A 295 6.12 17.70 8.39
N LEU A 296 4.87 17.87 8.78
CA LEU A 296 3.94 18.76 8.06
C LEU A 296 4.16 20.21 8.47
N THR A 297 4.23 21.13 7.50
CA THR A 297 4.49 22.54 7.78
C THR A 297 3.23 23.29 8.24
N PRO A 298 3.37 24.27 9.17
CA PRO A 298 2.23 25.03 9.69
C PRO A 298 1.38 25.70 8.60
N GLU A 299 2.00 26.22 7.55
CA GLU A 299 1.31 26.92 6.46
C GLU A 299 0.34 25.98 5.74
N VAL A 300 0.73 24.73 5.50
CA VAL A 300 -0.13 23.71 4.88
C VAL A 300 -1.28 23.37 5.82
N ILE A 301 -1.01 23.21 7.13
CA ILE A 301 -2.05 22.93 8.13
C ILE A 301 -3.08 24.06 8.15
N HIS A 302 -2.63 25.33 8.21
CA HIS A 302 -3.52 26.48 8.25
C HIS A 302 -4.37 26.60 6.97
N TRP A 303 -3.79 26.34 5.81
CA TRP A 303 -4.52 26.35 4.55
C TRP A 303 -5.64 25.30 4.50
N PHE A 304 -5.34 24.06 4.86
CA PHE A 304 -6.36 23.03 4.91
C PHE A 304 -7.49 23.35 5.90
N ASN A 305 -7.12 23.80 7.10
CA ASN A 305 -8.07 24.07 8.16
C ASN A 305 -8.94 25.31 7.86
N ASN A 306 -8.34 26.42 7.40
CA ASN A 306 -9.01 27.70 7.28
C ASN A 306 -9.63 27.90 5.89
N ASP A 307 -8.91 27.54 4.82
CA ASP A 307 -9.36 27.82 3.45
C ASP A 307 -10.17 26.65 2.87
N LEU A 308 -9.78 25.40 3.15
CA LEU A 308 -10.53 24.22 2.73
C LEU A 308 -11.56 23.74 3.77
N ASN A 309 -11.50 24.23 5.00
CA ASN A 309 -12.34 23.81 6.12
C ASN A 309 -12.27 22.29 6.37
N VAL A 310 -11.07 21.72 6.24
CA VAL A 310 -10.78 20.28 6.43
C VAL A 310 -9.57 20.13 7.34
N ASN A 311 -9.70 19.28 8.34
CA ASN A 311 -8.57 18.97 9.21
C ASN A 311 -7.54 18.10 8.49
N ILE A 312 -6.30 18.58 8.44
CA ILE A 312 -5.15 17.76 8.06
C ILE A 312 -4.31 17.47 9.30
N TYR A 313 -4.00 16.18 9.53
CA TYR A 313 -3.28 15.73 10.71
C TYR A 313 -1.99 15.01 10.37
N ASP A 314 -0.92 15.42 11.07
CA ASP A 314 0.39 14.80 10.97
C ASP A 314 0.43 13.50 11.79
N GLN A 315 1.16 12.51 11.26
CA GLN A 315 1.24 11.16 11.83
C GLN A 315 2.64 10.60 11.61
N TYR A 316 3.08 9.72 12.51
CA TYR A 316 4.43 9.19 12.49
C TYR A 316 4.46 7.66 12.49
N GLY A 317 5.36 7.13 11.66
CA GLY A 317 5.67 5.71 11.59
C GLY A 317 6.93 5.45 10.76
N GLN A 318 7.31 4.20 10.72
CA GLN A 318 8.46 3.72 9.94
C GLN A 318 8.08 2.40 9.26
N THR A 319 8.83 2.01 8.24
CA THR A 319 8.60 0.73 7.55
C THR A 319 8.64 -0.46 8.52
N GLU A 320 9.54 -0.41 9.50
CA GLU A 320 9.81 -1.46 10.48
C GLU A 320 8.70 -1.67 11.51
N MET A 321 7.91 -0.64 11.79
CA MET A 321 6.90 -0.70 12.85
C MET A 321 5.49 -0.24 12.43
N GLY A 322 5.35 0.20 11.19
CA GLY A 322 4.10 0.81 10.72
C GLY A 322 3.84 2.18 11.34
N MET A 323 2.59 2.65 11.26
CA MET A 323 2.15 3.93 11.85
C MET A 323 1.80 3.74 13.31
N VAL A 324 2.47 4.44 14.19
CA VAL A 324 2.47 4.17 15.63
C VAL A 324 2.06 5.37 16.50
N ILE A 325 2.21 6.60 15.97
CA ILE A 325 1.75 7.85 16.61
C ILE A 325 0.91 8.61 15.61
N ALA A 326 -0.20 9.19 16.05
CA ALA A 326 -1.07 9.97 15.19
C ALA A 326 -1.80 11.10 15.94
N ASN A 327 -2.04 12.18 15.22
CA ASN A 327 -3.17 13.05 15.51
C ASN A 327 -4.41 12.34 14.93
N HIS A 328 -5.17 11.65 15.77
CA HIS A 328 -6.27 10.80 15.36
C HIS A 328 -7.48 11.62 14.89
N HIS A 329 -8.08 11.22 13.75
CA HIS A 329 -9.36 11.80 13.33
C HIS A 329 -10.53 11.25 14.14
N ALA A 330 -10.52 9.98 14.52
CA ALA A 330 -11.64 9.32 15.23
C ALA A 330 -11.60 9.50 16.75
N LEU A 331 -10.47 9.91 17.34
CA LEU A 331 -10.32 10.02 18.79
C LEU A 331 -10.23 11.48 19.23
N ASP A 332 -10.90 11.79 20.35
CA ASP A 332 -10.83 13.12 20.94
C ASP A 332 -9.56 13.27 21.76
N HIS A 333 -8.73 14.22 21.38
CA HIS A 333 -7.52 14.65 22.11
C HIS A 333 -7.04 16.00 21.58
N GLU A 334 -6.23 16.70 22.35
CA GLU A 334 -5.61 17.96 21.93
C GLU A 334 -4.70 17.71 20.71
N LYS A 335 -4.85 18.52 19.66
CA LYS A 335 -4.00 18.52 18.46
C LYS A 335 -3.12 19.76 18.51
N LYS A 336 -1.80 19.58 18.43
CA LYS A 336 -0.81 20.65 18.42
C LYS A 336 -0.04 20.69 17.10
N VAL A 337 0.03 21.85 16.50
CA VAL A 337 0.86 22.06 15.30
C VAL A 337 2.32 21.71 15.62
N GLY A 338 2.95 20.90 14.76
CA GLY A 338 4.30 20.40 14.94
C GLY A 338 4.42 19.15 15.82
N SER A 339 3.30 18.59 16.32
CA SER A 339 3.26 17.33 17.03
C SER A 339 2.64 16.24 16.15
N ALA A 340 3.24 15.04 16.17
CA ALA A 340 2.63 13.87 15.52
C ALA A 340 1.47 13.26 16.34
N GLY A 341 1.18 13.76 17.52
CA GLY A 341 0.05 13.35 18.36
C GLY A 341 0.38 12.29 19.40
N PHE A 342 -0.48 11.30 19.53
CA PHE A 342 -0.45 10.26 20.57
C PHE A 342 -0.28 8.86 19.99
N ALA A 343 0.12 7.92 20.85
CA ALA A 343 0.23 6.52 20.48
C ALA A 343 -1.07 5.98 19.87
N ASN A 344 -0.95 5.24 18.77
CA ASN A 344 -2.09 4.50 18.23
C ASN A 344 -2.57 3.44 19.24
N PRO A 345 -3.87 3.11 19.30
CA PRO A 345 -4.38 2.05 20.15
C PRO A 345 -3.58 0.75 20.02
N GLY A 346 -3.17 0.18 21.14
CA GLY A 346 -2.32 -1.01 21.19
C GLY A 346 -0.81 -0.73 21.25
N HIS A 347 -0.37 0.53 21.16
CA HIS A 347 1.03 0.94 21.27
C HIS A 347 1.31 1.70 22.57
N ARG A 348 2.51 1.52 23.13
CA ARG A 348 3.05 2.33 24.19
C ARG A 348 4.37 2.95 23.72
N PHE A 349 4.53 4.25 23.95
CA PHE A 349 5.76 4.99 23.69
C PHE A 349 6.38 5.44 24.98
N ALA A 350 7.70 5.44 25.00
CA ALA A 350 8.51 6.01 26.07
C ALA A 350 9.66 6.81 25.45
N VAL A 351 9.98 7.95 26.02
CA VAL A 351 11.20 8.69 25.71
C VAL A 351 12.27 8.19 26.66
N LEU A 352 13.44 7.81 26.14
CA LEU A 352 14.51 7.19 26.92
C LEU A 352 15.73 8.10 26.92
N ASP A 353 16.42 8.19 28.06
CA ASP A 353 17.73 8.82 28.18
C ASP A 353 18.85 7.98 27.55
N ALA A 354 20.08 8.47 27.62
CA ALA A 354 21.26 7.79 27.08
C ALA A 354 21.55 6.42 27.77
N ASN A 355 20.94 6.13 28.91
CA ASN A 355 21.06 4.88 29.68
C ASN A 355 19.85 3.96 29.43
N TYR A 356 18.99 4.28 28.45
CA TYR A 356 17.74 3.55 28.14
C TYR A 356 16.73 3.55 29.29
N GLN A 357 16.74 4.59 30.19
CA GLN A 357 15.74 4.77 31.24
C GLN A 357 14.67 5.75 30.74
N GLU A 358 13.41 5.44 31.09
CA GLU A 358 12.29 6.32 30.73
C GLU A 358 12.40 7.66 31.47
N VAL A 359 12.43 8.77 30.71
CA VAL A 359 12.50 10.11 31.28
C VAL A 359 11.13 10.59 31.76
N LYS A 360 11.11 11.56 32.66
CA LYS A 360 9.87 12.19 33.13
C LYS A 360 9.28 13.09 32.06
N TYR A 361 7.98 13.36 32.19
CA TYR A 361 7.29 14.29 31.31
C TYR A 361 7.97 15.68 31.31
N GLY A 362 8.27 16.19 30.11
CA GLY A 362 8.97 17.45 29.90
C GLY A 362 10.50 17.38 29.87
N GLU A 363 11.08 16.21 30.11
CA GLU A 363 12.51 15.98 29.93
C GLU A 363 12.82 15.50 28.51
N ILE A 364 14.04 15.81 28.04
CA ILE A 364 14.55 15.39 26.73
C ILE A 364 15.25 14.04 26.90
N GLY A 365 15.00 13.13 25.96
CA GLY A 365 15.65 11.84 25.88
C GLY A 365 16.07 11.51 24.44
#